data_f22825dec481c12807da231d7d64b7e4
#
_entry.id   f22825dec481c12807da231d7d64b7e4
#
_cell.length_a   1.000
_cell.length_b   1.000
_cell.length_c   1.000
_cell.angle_alpha   90.00
_cell.angle_beta   90.00
_cell.angle_gamma   90.00
#
_symmetry.space_group_name_H-M   'P 1'
#
loop_
_entity.id
_entity.type
_entity.pdbx_description
1 polymer ?
#
loop_
_entity_poly.entity_id
_entity_poly.type
_entity_poly.pdbx_seq_one_letter_code
_entity_poly.pdbx_strand_id
1 'polypeptide(L)'
;MLCQNCNLNEASIHLYTNVNGNQQQVDLCQHCYKIIKSDPENPLNQFNQAGGSNFFDDFFSDLNNFRSSNGDLPNTPPTQEGGNRGNGGPGRPGGPRQQAPQQPQGLLEEFGINITDIARRGDIDPVIGRDEEIIRVIEILNRRTKNNPVLIGEPGVGKTAVVEGLAQKIVDGDVPQKLQSKQVIRLDVVSLVQGTGIRGQFEERMQKLMEEIRQRQDVILFIDEIHEIVGAGNTGDGNMDAGNILKPALARGELQLVGATTLNEYRIIEKDAALERRMQPVKVDEPTVEETITILRGIQPKYQDYHHVKYTDEAITAAAELSNRYIQDRFLPDKAIDLLDESGSKMNLTLNFIDP
;
A
#
# COMPACT_ATOMS: atom_id res chain seq x y z
N MET A 1 7.14 41.26 -4.18
CA MET A 1 5.84 40.98 -4.86
C MET A 1 4.94 40.25 -3.89
N LEU A 2 3.62 40.47 -3.94
CA LEU A 2 2.69 39.73 -3.11
C LEU A 2 2.45 38.33 -3.68
N CYS A 3 2.19 37.36 -2.79
CA CYS A 3 1.87 36.00 -3.16
C CYS A 3 0.62 35.92 -4.04
N GLN A 4 0.70 35.31 -5.20
CA GLN A 4 -0.40 35.23 -6.18
C GLN A 4 -1.59 34.39 -5.71
N ASN A 5 -1.39 33.54 -4.68
CA ASN A 5 -2.45 32.69 -4.14
C ASN A 5 -3.24 33.36 -3.01
N CYS A 6 -2.58 34.01 -2.04
CA CYS A 6 -3.27 34.61 -0.89
C CYS A 6 -3.36 36.14 -0.94
N ASN A 7 -2.57 36.83 -1.76
CA ASN A 7 -2.45 38.28 -1.86
C ASN A 7 -2.18 39.03 -0.54
N LEU A 8 -1.78 38.29 0.52
CA LEU A 8 -1.58 38.82 1.87
C LEU A 8 -0.10 38.88 2.28
N ASN A 9 0.68 37.88 1.92
CA ASN A 9 2.07 37.74 2.32
C ASN A 9 3.01 38.02 1.15
N GLU A 10 4.24 38.46 1.45
CA GLU A 10 5.27 38.57 0.42
C GLU A 10 5.64 37.22 -0.17
N ALA A 11 5.74 37.16 -1.49
CA ALA A 11 6.18 35.98 -2.22
C ALA A 11 7.68 35.79 -1.98
N SER A 12 8.04 34.62 -1.46
CA SER A 12 9.42 34.21 -1.22
C SER A 12 9.84 33.00 -2.08
N ILE A 13 8.91 32.48 -2.88
CA ILE A 13 9.13 31.31 -3.75
C ILE A 13 8.62 31.66 -5.14
N HIS A 14 9.50 31.57 -6.13
CA HIS A 14 9.23 31.88 -7.53
C HIS A 14 9.32 30.58 -8.34
N LEU A 15 8.18 30.09 -8.82
CA LEU A 15 8.09 28.88 -9.65
C LEU A 15 7.98 29.25 -11.13
N TYR A 16 8.78 28.62 -11.95
CA TYR A 16 8.74 28.77 -13.40
C TYR A 16 8.18 27.51 -14.03
N THR A 17 7.07 27.62 -14.74
CA THR A 17 6.44 26.52 -15.46
C THR A 17 6.50 26.78 -16.95
N ASN A 18 6.80 25.76 -17.75
CA ASN A 18 6.80 25.83 -19.19
C ASN A 18 5.64 24.99 -19.75
N VAL A 19 4.58 25.67 -20.19
CA VAL A 19 3.39 25.00 -20.75
C VAL A 19 3.33 25.35 -22.23
N ASN A 20 3.47 24.37 -23.11
CA ASN A 20 3.41 24.52 -24.58
C ASN A 20 4.38 25.59 -25.15
N GLY A 21 5.59 25.70 -24.57
CA GLY A 21 6.60 26.68 -25.01
C GLY A 21 6.45 28.06 -24.39
N ASN A 22 5.43 28.33 -23.58
CA ASN A 22 5.28 29.58 -22.85
C ASN A 22 5.73 29.40 -21.40
N GLN A 23 6.72 30.19 -20.97
CA GLN A 23 7.14 30.24 -19.57
C GLN A 23 6.17 31.11 -18.78
N GLN A 24 5.59 30.52 -17.72
CA GLN A 24 4.79 31.24 -16.74
C GLN A 24 5.52 31.20 -15.39
N GLN A 25 5.58 32.38 -14.74
CA GLN A 25 6.14 32.53 -13.40
C GLN A 25 4.98 32.61 -12.41
N VAL A 26 5.06 31.79 -11.33
CA VAL A 26 4.10 31.80 -10.22
C VAL A 26 4.85 32.14 -8.94
N ASP A 27 4.44 33.22 -8.28
CA ASP A 27 5.10 33.75 -7.09
C ASP A 27 4.26 33.43 -5.83
N LEU A 28 4.81 32.62 -4.91
CA LEU A 28 4.11 32.12 -3.73
C LEU A 28 4.84 32.49 -2.42
N CYS A 29 4.08 32.69 -1.34
CA CYS A 29 4.65 32.72 0.01
C CYS A 29 4.88 31.29 0.53
N GLN A 30 5.73 31.12 1.53
CA GLN A 30 6.04 29.82 2.13
C GLN A 30 4.80 29.07 2.63
N HIS A 31 3.80 29.77 3.14
CA HIS A 31 2.58 29.14 3.66
C HIS A 31 1.73 28.56 2.54
N CYS A 32 1.44 29.37 1.51
CA CYS A 32 0.67 28.91 0.35
C CYS A 32 1.36 27.78 -0.42
N TYR A 33 2.68 27.85 -0.52
CA TYR A 33 3.46 26.79 -1.14
C TYR A 33 3.35 25.45 -0.41
N LYS A 34 3.40 25.45 0.95
CA LYS A 34 3.21 24.22 1.74
C LYS A 34 1.81 23.61 1.54
N ILE A 35 0.77 24.45 1.51
CA ILE A 35 -0.62 24.00 1.29
C ILE A 35 -0.75 23.36 -0.10
N ILE A 36 -0.24 24.03 -1.15
CA ILE A 36 -0.29 23.51 -2.52
C ILE A 36 0.49 22.20 -2.66
N LYS A 37 1.62 22.06 -1.97
CA LYS A 37 2.42 20.82 -1.97
C LYS A 37 1.74 19.66 -1.22
N SER A 38 0.94 19.93 -0.21
CA SER A 38 0.25 18.92 0.60
C SER A 38 -1.11 18.49 0.04
N ASP A 39 -1.62 19.16 -0.99
CA ASP A 39 -2.92 18.88 -1.59
C ASP A 39 -2.76 18.03 -2.88
N PRO A 40 -3.10 16.72 -2.86
CA PRO A 40 -2.95 15.84 -4.02
C PRO A 40 -3.90 16.16 -5.19
N GLU A 41 -4.98 16.91 -4.97
CA GLU A 41 -5.98 17.25 -6.00
C GLU A 41 -5.71 18.60 -6.70
N ASN A 42 -4.67 19.33 -6.30
CA ASN A 42 -4.38 20.64 -6.90
C ASN A 42 -3.89 20.49 -8.34
N PRO A 43 -4.44 21.25 -9.32
CA PRO A 43 -4.03 21.21 -10.73
C PRO A 43 -2.53 21.42 -10.96
N LEU A 44 -1.83 22.13 -10.08
CA LEU A 44 -0.39 22.31 -10.12
C LEU A 44 0.39 21.02 -9.82
N ASN A 45 -0.22 20.03 -9.13
CA ASN A 45 0.37 18.72 -8.91
C ASN A 45 0.12 17.75 -10.08
N GLN A 46 -0.92 17.98 -10.92
CA GLN A 46 -1.19 17.16 -12.10
C GLN A 46 -0.13 17.32 -13.21
N PHE A 47 0.64 18.42 -13.20
CA PHE A 47 1.76 18.61 -14.13
C PHE A 47 2.96 17.70 -13.84
N ASN A 48 3.06 17.09 -12.67
CA ASN A 48 4.12 16.15 -12.30
C ASN A 48 3.90 14.72 -12.81
N GLN A 49 2.69 14.36 -13.27
CA GLN A 49 2.38 12.98 -13.74
C GLN A 49 2.67 12.74 -15.24
N ALA A 50 3.02 13.76 -15.99
CA ALA A 50 3.24 13.64 -17.44
C ALA A 50 4.73 13.72 -17.85
N GLY A 51 5.65 13.17 -17.08
CA GLY A 51 7.04 12.99 -17.57
C GLY A 51 8.13 13.31 -16.56
N GLY A 52 8.65 12.29 -15.94
CA GLY A 52 10.06 12.16 -15.57
C GLY A 52 10.57 12.94 -14.36
N SER A 53 10.97 12.15 -13.35
CA SER A 53 11.95 12.46 -12.29
C SER A 53 11.70 13.65 -11.37
N ASN A 54 11.60 13.38 -10.10
CA ASN A 54 11.99 14.08 -8.86
C ASN A 54 12.54 15.53 -8.95
N PHE A 55 12.02 16.36 -9.86
CA PHE A 55 12.47 17.73 -10.04
C PHE A 55 12.34 18.57 -8.75
N PHE A 56 11.36 18.27 -7.91
CA PHE A 56 11.17 18.98 -6.64
C PHE A 56 12.14 18.54 -5.55
N ASP A 57 12.52 17.27 -5.46
CA ASP A 57 13.47 16.81 -4.45
C ASP A 57 14.92 17.21 -4.81
N ASP A 58 15.29 17.21 -6.09
CA ASP A 58 16.59 17.73 -6.56
C ASP A 58 16.70 19.25 -6.36
N PHE A 59 15.63 20.00 -6.63
CA PHE A 59 15.61 21.45 -6.43
C PHE A 59 15.73 21.84 -4.94
N PHE A 60 15.16 21.07 -4.02
CA PHE A 60 15.29 21.35 -2.58
C PHE A 60 16.59 20.89 -1.96
N SER A 61 17.25 19.86 -2.48
CA SER A 61 18.59 19.48 -2.06
C SER A 61 19.62 20.55 -2.46
N ASP A 62 19.47 21.16 -3.62
CA ASP A 62 20.31 22.28 -4.07
C ASP A 62 20.08 23.57 -3.28
N LEU A 63 18.83 23.87 -2.87
CA LEU A 63 18.56 25.06 -2.03
C LEU A 63 19.12 24.93 -0.61
N ASN A 64 19.18 23.75 -0.03
CA ASN A 64 19.82 23.51 1.26
C ASN A 64 21.35 23.61 1.19
N ASN A 65 21.95 23.23 0.08
CA ASN A 65 23.37 23.40 -0.18
C ASN A 65 23.76 24.87 -0.38
N PHE A 66 22.85 25.68 -1.00
CA PHE A 66 23.11 27.13 -1.23
C PHE A 66 23.06 27.96 0.05
N ARG A 67 22.41 27.47 1.11
CA ARG A 67 22.32 28.19 2.40
C ARG A 67 23.52 27.97 3.31
N SER A 68 24.44 27.07 2.95
CA SER A 68 25.67 26.78 3.72
C SER A 68 26.92 27.49 3.18
N SER A 69 26.83 28.23 2.08
CA SER A 69 27.98 28.93 1.52
C SER A 69 27.69 30.42 1.25
N ASN A 70 27.65 31.17 2.35
CA ASN A 70 27.89 32.61 2.29
C ASN A 70 29.15 32.92 3.07
N GLY A 71 30.23 33.11 2.36
CA GLY A 71 31.53 33.56 2.85
C GLY A 71 32.57 33.46 1.75
N ASP A 72 32.75 34.58 1.01
CA ASP A 72 33.94 35.01 0.29
C ASP A 72 34.37 34.36 -1.03
N LEU A 73 34.29 35.19 -2.06
CA LEU A 73 34.92 35.13 -3.38
C LEU A 73 36.32 35.73 -3.36
N PRO A 74 37.11 35.74 -4.47
CA PRO A 74 37.86 34.64 -5.10
C PRO A 74 39.37 34.98 -5.25
N ASN A 75 40.24 34.02 -5.50
CA ASN A 75 41.26 34.06 -6.55
C ASN A 75 42.39 33.01 -6.43
N THR A 76 42.58 32.38 -7.58
CA THR A 76 43.84 31.83 -8.14
C THR A 76 44.40 30.47 -7.68
N PRO A 77 45.04 29.77 -8.62
CA PRO A 77 45.17 28.31 -8.65
C PRO A 77 46.54 27.78 -8.21
N PRO A 78 46.93 26.56 -8.51
CA PRO A 78 47.31 25.55 -7.51
C PRO A 78 48.82 25.40 -7.37
N THR A 79 49.26 24.93 -6.21
CA THR A 79 50.55 24.23 -6.08
C THR A 79 50.54 23.18 -4.98
N GLN A 80 51.28 22.17 -5.23
CA GLN A 80 51.47 20.90 -4.52
C GLN A 80 52.16 21.03 -3.16
N GLU A 81 52.09 19.92 -2.43
CA GLU A 81 53.03 19.34 -1.51
C GLU A 81 52.94 19.67 0.00
N GLY A 82 52.73 18.58 0.73
CA GLY A 82 53.65 18.18 1.79
C GLY A 82 53.28 18.48 3.24
N GLY A 83 53.04 17.43 4.00
CA GLY A 83 53.67 17.40 5.34
C GLY A 83 52.77 17.56 6.58
N ASN A 84 52.31 16.45 7.09
CA ASN A 84 52.50 15.93 8.46
C ASN A 84 52.53 16.85 9.71
N ARG A 85 51.87 16.35 10.76
CA ARG A 85 51.96 16.59 12.22
C ARG A 85 50.87 17.44 12.86
N GLY A 86 49.86 16.81 13.49
CA GLY A 86 49.76 16.53 14.93
C GLY A 86 49.58 17.72 15.82
N ASN A 87 48.38 17.86 16.39
CA ASN A 87 48.25 18.02 17.84
C ASN A 87 46.80 17.98 18.29
N GLY A 88 46.55 17.39 19.46
CA GLY A 88 45.26 17.19 20.05
C GLY A 88 44.69 18.45 20.71
N GLY A 89 43.34 18.51 20.73
CA GLY A 89 42.56 19.47 21.51
C GLY A 89 41.23 18.83 21.95
N PRO A 90 40.71 19.16 23.11
CA PRO A 90 39.73 18.34 23.84
C PRO A 90 38.29 18.48 23.33
N GLY A 91 37.51 17.41 23.54
CA GLY A 91 36.19 17.16 23.05
C GLY A 91 35.14 18.22 23.36
N ARG A 92 34.26 18.41 22.37
CA ARG A 92 32.95 19.04 22.53
C ARG A 92 31.87 17.96 22.71
N PRO A 93 30.89 18.15 23.61
CA PRO A 93 29.81 17.18 23.83
C PRO A 93 28.91 17.08 22.60
N GLY A 94 28.61 15.85 22.22
CA GLY A 94 27.77 15.53 21.07
C GLY A 94 26.38 16.08 21.18
N GLY A 95 25.96 16.89 20.19
CA GLY A 95 24.57 17.21 19.93
C GLY A 95 23.80 15.97 19.47
N PRO A 96 22.47 15.95 19.59
CA PRO A 96 21.66 14.82 19.16
C PRO A 96 21.88 14.57 17.67
N ARG A 97 22.33 13.36 17.32
CA ARG A 97 22.36 12.87 15.94
C ARG A 97 20.92 12.89 15.43
N GLN A 98 20.62 13.77 14.53
CA GLN A 98 19.46 13.66 13.66
C GLN A 98 19.64 12.36 12.87
N GLN A 99 18.76 11.41 13.10
CA GLN A 99 18.66 10.20 12.28
C GLN A 99 18.30 10.68 10.87
N ALA A 100 19.18 10.40 9.91
CA ALA A 100 18.86 10.55 8.49
C ALA A 100 17.63 9.70 8.17
N PRO A 101 16.76 10.10 7.23
CA PRO A 101 15.67 9.26 6.75
C PRO A 101 16.27 7.92 6.33
N GLN A 102 15.85 6.85 7.00
CA GLN A 102 16.24 5.49 6.62
C GLN A 102 15.69 5.25 5.22
N GLN A 103 16.58 5.05 4.26
CA GLN A 103 16.20 4.51 2.95
C GLN A 103 15.53 3.14 3.18
N PRO A 104 14.49 2.78 2.42
CA PRO A 104 13.86 1.48 2.53
C PRO A 104 14.93 0.39 2.46
N GLN A 105 14.99 -0.44 3.51
CA GLN A 105 16.09 -1.42 3.69
C GLN A 105 15.93 -2.64 2.79
N GLY A 106 14.85 -2.75 2.00
CA GLY A 106 14.62 -3.87 1.09
C GLY A 106 13.43 -3.64 0.16
N LEU A 107 13.36 -4.44 -0.91
CA LEU A 107 12.25 -4.42 -1.87
C LEU A 107 10.92 -4.83 -1.23
N LEU A 108 10.97 -5.66 -0.19
CA LEU A 108 9.78 -6.07 0.55
C LEU A 108 9.17 -4.91 1.36
N GLU A 109 9.96 -3.94 1.78
CA GLU A 109 9.49 -2.72 2.45
C GLU A 109 9.03 -1.67 1.44
N GLU A 110 9.61 -1.66 0.24
CA GLU A 110 9.26 -0.74 -0.85
C GLU A 110 7.93 -1.12 -1.52
N PHE A 111 7.72 -2.42 -1.80
CA PHE A 111 6.56 -2.94 -2.56
C PHE A 111 5.59 -3.76 -1.72
N GLY A 112 5.85 -3.90 -0.42
CA GLY A 112 5.03 -4.67 0.51
C GLY A 112 4.36 -3.81 1.56
N ILE A 113 3.09 -4.11 1.84
CA ILE A 113 2.34 -3.50 2.94
C ILE A 113 2.25 -4.52 4.06
N ASN A 114 2.85 -4.23 5.22
CA ASN A 114 2.82 -5.12 6.38
C ASN A 114 1.47 -5.04 7.10
N ILE A 115 0.57 -5.98 6.81
CA ILE A 115 -0.77 -6.05 7.42
C ILE A 115 -0.67 -6.33 8.93
N THR A 116 0.31 -7.12 9.37
CA THR A 116 0.51 -7.42 10.79
C THR A 116 0.91 -6.18 11.59
N ASP A 117 1.67 -5.26 11.01
CA ASP A 117 2.01 -4.00 11.66
C ASP A 117 0.81 -3.03 11.71
N ILE A 118 -0.05 -3.04 10.68
CA ILE A 118 -1.32 -2.32 10.69
C ILE A 118 -2.23 -2.87 11.81
N ALA A 119 -2.30 -4.21 11.95
CA ALA A 119 -3.04 -4.86 13.04
C ALA A 119 -2.52 -4.45 14.43
N ARG A 120 -1.20 -4.42 14.63
CA ARG A 120 -0.59 -3.98 15.91
C ARG A 120 -0.93 -2.54 16.28
N ARG A 121 -1.11 -1.68 15.31
CA ARG A 121 -1.53 -0.28 15.52
C ARG A 121 -3.02 -0.12 15.78
N GLY A 122 -3.82 -1.17 15.56
CA GLY A 122 -5.27 -1.12 15.68
C GLY A 122 -5.98 -0.44 14.50
N ASP A 123 -5.28 -0.30 13.36
CA ASP A 123 -5.77 0.39 12.17
C ASP A 123 -6.62 -0.52 11.26
N ILE A 124 -6.71 -1.82 11.57
CA ILE A 124 -7.55 -2.77 10.83
C ILE A 124 -9.01 -2.64 11.26
N ASP A 125 -9.91 -2.76 10.30
CA ASP A 125 -11.35 -2.86 10.58
C ASP A 125 -11.67 -4.20 11.29
N PRO A 126 -12.65 -4.22 12.21
CA PRO A 126 -13.05 -5.46 12.86
C PRO A 126 -13.54 -6.47 11.81
N VAL A 127 -12.91 -7.64 11.77
CA VAL A 127 -13.31 -8.73 10.88
C VAL A 127 -14.42 -9.53 11.54
N ILE A 128 -15.57 -9.59 10.88
CA ILE A 128 -16.78 -10.18 11.41
C ILE A 128 -17.30 -11.26 10.45
N GLY A 129 -17.70 -12.42 11.00
CA GLY A 129 -18.33 -13.47 10.23
C GLY A 129 -17.41 -14.23 9.29
N ARG A 130 -16.09 -14.23 9.55
CA ARG A 130 -15.08 -14.96 8.75
C ARG A 130 -14.21 -15.88 9.60
N ASP A 131 -14.65 -16.23 10.79
CA ASP A 131 -13.87 -17.04 11.74
C ASP A 131 -13.54 -18.43 11.18
N GLU A 132 -14.47 -19.07 10.48
CA GLU A 132 -14.27 -20.41 9.92
C GLU A 132 -13.19 -20.38 8.82
N GLU A 133 -13.25 -19.40 7.90
CA GLU A 133 -12.25 -19.26 6.86
C GLU A 133 -10.87 -18.89 7.43
N ILE A 134 -10.81 -18.01 8.43
CA ILE A 134 -9.56 -17.63 9.10
C ILE A 134 -8.94 -18.86 9.78
N ILE A 135 -9.72 -19.64 10.54
CA ILE A 135 -9.26 -20.89 11.16
C ILE A 135 -8.75 -21.85 10.10
N ARG A 136 -9.48 -21.99 8.99
CA ARG A 136 -9.08 -22.85 7.88
C ARG A 136 -7.77 -22.43 7.24
N VAL A 137 -7.55 -21.14 7.06
CA VAL A 137 -6.27 -20.57 6.57
C VAL A 137 -5.13 -20.90 7.54
N ILE A 138 -5.35 -20.72 8.85
CA ILE A 138 -4.36 -21.05 9.90
C ILE A 138 -4.02 -22.54 9.87
N GLU A 139 -5.02 -23.42 9.76
CA GLU A 139 -4.80 -24.87 9.65
C GLU A 139 -3.92 -25.21 8.44
N ILE A 140 -4.21 -24.63 7.28
CA ILE A 140 -3.47 -24.89 6.04
C ILE A 140 -2.03 -24.39 6.18
N LEU A 141 -1.81 -23.16 6.67
CA LEU A 141 -0.47 -22.60 6.89
C LEU A 141 0.37 -23.44 7.86
N ASN A 142 -0.28 -24.13 8.81
CA ASN A 142 0.40 -25.00 9.77
C ASN A 142 0.74 -26.39 9.21
N ARG A 143 0.24 -26.78 8.04
CA ARG A 143 0.51 -28.09 7.40
C ARG A 143 1.98 -28.21 6.99
N ARG A 144 2.42 -29.44 6.81
CA ARG A 144 3.76 -29.75 6.28
C ARG A 144 3.82 -29.62 4.75
N THR A 145 2.73 -29.93 4.06
CA THR A 145 2.60 -29.89 2.61
C THR A 145 1.28 -29.25 2.22
N LYS A 146 1.13 -28.70 1.01
CA LYS A 146 -0.02 -27.92 0.58
C LYS A 146 -0.38 -26.83 1.62
N ASN A 147 0.66 -26.11 2.05
CA ASN A 147 0.59 -25.13 3.13
C ASN A 147 0.41 -23.70 2.65
N ASN A 148 -0.02 -23.52 1.40
CA ASN A 148 -0.33 -22.21 0.81
C ASN A 148 -1.83 -22.16 0.52
N PRO A 149 -2.63 -21.49 1.36
CA PRO A 149 -4.06 -21.31 1.12
C PRO A 149 -4.29 -20.35 -0.05
N VAL A 150 -5.32 -20.64 -0.85
CA VAL A 150 -5.84 -19.73 -1.87
C VAL A 150 -7.31 -19.45 -1.59
N LEU A 151 -7.62 -18.22 -1.26
CA LEU A 151 -8.98 -17.74 -1.02
C LEU A 151 -9.69 -17.61 -2.37
N ILE A 152 -10.81 -18.32 -2.52
CA ILE A 152 -11.57 -18.37 -3.76
C ILE A 152 -12.97 -17.82 -3.48
N GLY A 153 -13.34 -16.77 -4.19
CA GLY A 153 -14.66 -16.16 -4.06
C GLY A 153 -14.84 -15.01 -5.04
N GLU A 154 -16.06 -14.57 -5.19
CA GLU A 154 -16.39 -13.44 -6.05
C GLU A 154 -15.77 -12.14 -5.55
N PRO A 155 -15.61 -11.11 -6.39
CA PRO A 155 -15.13 -9.81 -5.96
C PRO A 155 -16.06 -9.21 -4.88
N GLY A 156 -15.46 -8.61 -3.82
CA GLY A 156 -16.24 -7.94 -2.79
C GLY A 156 -16.84 -8.84 -1.69
N VAL A 157 -16.62 -10.18 -1.73
CA VAL A 157 -17.11 -11.07 -0.66
C VAL A 157 -16.31 -11.02 0.64
N GLY A 158 -15.16 -10.31 0.67
CA GLY A 158 -14.35 -10.15 1.87
C GLY A 158 -13.13 -11.06 1.95
N LYS A 159 -12.53 -11.47 0.82
CA LYS A 159 -11.28 -12.26 0.81
C LYS A 159 -10.14 -11.56 1.56
N THR A 160 -9.97 -10.26 1.37
CA THR A 160 -8.96 -9.46 2.06
C THR A 160 -9.21 -9.41 3.56
N ALA A 161 -10.46 -9.32 4.00
CA ALA A 161 -10.84 -9.34 5.42
C ALA A 161 -10.39 -10.64 6.12
N VAL A 162 -10.42 -11.80 5.43
CA VAL A 162 -9.90 -13.06 5.98
C VAL A 162 -8.40 -12.95 6.27
N VAL A 163 -7.63 -12.27 5.42
CA VAL A 163 -6.19 -12.07 5.61
C VAL A 163 -5.90 -11.06 6.72
N GLU A 164 -6.71 -10.03 6.83
CA GLU A 164 -6.66 -9.05 7.93
C GLU A 164 -6.97 -9.72 9.27
N GLY A 165 -7.99 -10.59 9.30
CA GLY A 165 -8.31 -11.40 10.47
C GLY A 165 -7.20 -12.39 10.85
N LEU A 166 -6.51 -13.00 9.87
CA LEU A 166 -5.31 -13.79 10.11
C LEU A 166 -4.21 -12.93 10.78
N ALA A 167 -3.96 -11.73 10.28
CA ALA A 167 -2.96 -10.84 10.85
C ALA A 167 -3.31 -10.44 12.29
N GLN A 168 -4.58 -10.16 12.56
CA GLN A 168 -5.07 -9.88 13.91
C GLN A 168 -4.87 -11.07 14.85
N LYS A 169 -5.24 -12.29 14.43
CA LYS A 169 -5.00 -13.53 15.20
C LYS A 169 -3.53 -13.78 15.51
N ILE A 170 -2.62 -13.43 14.59
CA ILE A 170 -1.17 -13.51 14.81
C ILE A 170 -0.74 -12.50 15.90
N VAL A 171 -1.23 -11.27 15.85
CA VAL A 171 -0.92 -10.22 16.83
C VAL A 171 -1.43 -10.58 18.21
N ASP A 172 -2.65 -11.13 18.30
CA ASP A 172 -3.28 -11.57 19.55
C ASP A 172 -2.64 -12.83 20.13
N GLY A 173 -1.78 -13.51 19.33
CA GLY A 173 -1.16 -14.78 19.72
C GLY A 173 -2.09 -15.99 19.62
N ASP A 174 -3.30 -15.81 19.04
CA ASP A 174 -4.32 -16.87 18.87
C ASP A 174 -4.06 -17.72 17.62
N VAL A 175 -2.81 -18.16 17.49
CA VAL A 175 -2.32 -19.02 16.40
C VAL A 175 -1.31 -20.03 16.94
N PRO A 176 -1.09 -21.17 16.24
CA PRO A 176 -0.05 -22.12 16.63
C PRO A 176 1.33 -21.46 16.74
N GLN A 177 2.17 -21.94 17.66
CA GLN A 177 3.49 -21.38 17.97
C GLN A 177 4.35 -21.09 16.72
N LYS A 178 4.25 -21.95 15.69
CA LYS A 178 4.95 -21.79 14.42
C LYS A 178 4.58 -20.51 13.68
N LEU A 179 3.39 -19.97 13.88
CA LEU A 179 2.86 -18.79 13.19
C LEU A 179 2.94 -17.51 14.04
N GLN A 180 3.20 -17.59 15.35
CA GLN A 180 3.21 -16.43 16.26
C GLN A 180 4.26 -15.39 15.91
N SER A 181 5.40 -15.80 15.33
CA SER A 181 6.47 -14.89 14.89
C SER A 181 6.34 -14.44 13.44
N LYS A 182 5.26 -14.83 12.75
CA LYS A 182 5.08 -14.52 11.34
C LYS A 182 4.51 -13.13 11.13
N GLN A 183 4.82 -12.56 9.98
CA GLN A 183 4.31 -11.29 9.48
C GLN A 183 3.61 -11.52 8.15
N VAL A 184 2.39 -11.04 8.03
CA VAL A 184 1.63 -11.07 6.78
C VAL A 184 1.93 -9.80 6.01
N ILE A 185 2.55 -9.94 4.84
CA ILE A 185 2.92 -8.81 3.98
C ILE A 185 2.17 -8.93 2.66
N ARG A 186 1.34 -7.94 2.36
CA ARG A 186 0.65 -7.82 1.08
C ARG A 186 1.60 -7.25 0.04
N LEU A 187 1.81 -7.98 -1.05
CA LEU A 187 2.61 -7.53 -2.17
C LEU A 187 1.76 -6.70 -3.14
N ASP A 188 2.22 -5.48 -3.43
CA ASP A 188 1.66 -4.68 -4.50
C ASP A 188 2.34 -5.03 -5.83
N VAL A 189 1.68 -5.92 -6.57
CA VAL A 189 2.16 -6.41 -7.86
C VAL A 189 2.20 -5.33 -8.91
N VAL A 190 1.22 -4.41 -8.88
CA VAL A 190 1.11 -3.32 -9.84
C VAL A 190 2.31 -2.37 -9.70
N SER A 191 2.63 -1.98 -8.47
CA SER A 191 3.80 -1.14 -8.18
C SER A 191 5.12 -1.81 -8.54
N LEU A 192 5.21 -3.13 -8.37
CA LEU A 192 6.39 -3.91 -8.72
C LEU A 192 6.66 -3.91 -10.23
N VAL A 193 5.61 -3.87 -11.04
CA VAL A 193 5.65 -3.80 -12.51
C VAL A 193 5.92 -2.37 -13.01
N GLN A 194 5.44 -1.36 -12.29
CA GLN A 194 5.59 0.03 -12.69
C GLN A 194 7.06 0.44 -12.83
N GLY A 195 7.36 1.20 -13.87
CA GLY A 195 8.72 1.69 -14.17
C GLY A 195 9.66 0.62 -14.76
N THR A 196 9.20 -0.60 -15.01
CA THR A 196 9.97 -1.62 -15.72
C THR A 196 9.70 -1.52 -17.22
N GLY A 197 10.38 -0.61 -17.90
CA GLY A 197 10.26 -0.44 -19.37
C GLY A 197 10.88 -1.59 -20.17
N ILE A 198 11.65 -2.46 -19.54
CA ILE A 198 12.35 -3.61 -20.15
C ILE A 198 12.02 -4.87 -19.36
N ARG A 199 11.60 -5.91 -20.05
CA ARG A 199 11.17 -7.22 -19.50
C ARG A 199 12.09 -7.78 -18.40
N GLY A 200 13.40 -7.66 -18.53
CA GLY A 200 14.38 -8.17 -17.56
C GLY A 200 14.41 -7.43 -16.22
N GLN A 201 13.93 -6.19 -16.13
CA GLN A 201 13.95 -5.43 -14.89
C GLN A 201 12.92 -5.92 -13.87
N PHE A 202 11.74 -6.32 -14.32
CA PHE A 202 10.73 -6.94 -13.46
C PHE A 202 11.22 -8.29 -12.92
N GLU A 203 11.76 -9.13 -13.79
CA GLU A 203 12.31 -10.43 -13.41
C GLU A 203 13.43 -10.27 -12.39
N GLU A 204 14.32 -9.29 -12.56
CA GLU A 204 15.39 -8.97 -11.61
C GLU A 204 14.85 -8.50 -10.26
N ARG A 205 13.84 -7.61 -10.25
CA ARG A 205 13.19 -7.16 -9.01
C ARG A 205 12.51 -8.33 -8.28
N MET A 206 11.79 -9.17 -9.00
CA MET A 206 11.14 -10.35 -8.43
C MET A 206 12.16 -11.34 -7.86
N GLN A 207 13.29 -11.57 -8.54
CA GLN A 207 14.36 -12.43 -8.02
C GLN A 207 14.97 -11.88 -6.73
N LYS A 208 15.25 -10.58 -6.67
CA LYS A 208 15.77 -9.92 -5.47
C LYS A 208 14.77 -9.99 -4.32
N LEU A 209 13.48 -9.75 -4.60
CA LEU A 209 12.40 -9.87 -3.63
C LEU A 209 12.31 -11.30 -3.07
N MET A 210 12.40 -12.31 -3.93
CA MET A 210 12.39 -13.71 -3.51
C MET A 210 13.62 -14.08 -2.67
N GLU A 211 14.78 -13.51 -2.98
CA GLU A 211 15.99 -13.72 -2.17
C GLU A 211 15.85 -13.09 -0.79
N GLU A 212 15.28 -11.88 -0.70
CA GLU A 212 14.97 -11.21 0.57
C GLU A 212 13.98 -12.04 1.42
N ILE A 213 12.91 -12.56 0.81
CA ILE A 213 11.93 -13.41 1.51
C ILE A 213 12.57 -14.70 2.01
N ARG A 214 13.49 -15.31 1.26
CA ARG A 214 14.23 -16.51 1.70
C ARG A 214 15.09 -16.27 2.92
N GLN A 215 15.70 -15.10 3.02
CA GLN A 215 16.51 -14.71 4.18
C GLN A 215 15.62 -14.42 5.40
N ARG A 216 14.39 -13.96 5.17
CA ARG A 216 13.37 -13.68 6.19
C ARG A 216 12.42 -14.86 6.32
N GLN A 217 12.65 -15.71 7.31
CA GLN A 217 11.79 -16.88 7.56
C GLN A 217 10.46 -16.53 8.26
N ASP A 218 10.27 -15.27 8.63
CA ASP A 218 9.09 -14.76 9.35
C ASP A 218 7.96 -14.26 8.42
N VAL A 219 8.15 -14.28 7.10
CA VAL A 219 7.21 -13.71 6.14
C VAL A 219 6.17 -14.73 5.68
N ILE A 220 4.90 -14.31 5.69
CA ILE A 220 3.79 -14.89 4.92
C ILE A 220 3.40 -13.86 3.87
N LEU A 221 3.60 -14.18 2.61
CA LEU A 221 3.28 -13.29 1.51
C LEU A 221 1.80 -13.36 1.18
N PHE A 222 1.10 -12.24 1.14
CA PHE A 222 -0.26 -12.18 0.61
C PHE A 222 -0.24 -11.56 -0.79
N ILE A 223 -0.84 -12.25 -1.74
CA ILE A 223 -0.98 -11.80 -3.12
C ILE A 223 -2.46 -11.83 -3.49
N ASP A 224 -3.01 -10.64 -3.68
CA ASP A 224 -4.33 -10.50 -4.27
C ASP A 224 -4.25 -10.71 -5.78
N GLU A 225 -5.32 -11.20 -6.38
CA GLU A 225 -5.40 -11.56 -7.81
C GLU A 225 -4.19 -12.41 -8.28
N ILE A 226 -3.87 -13.45 -7.48
CA ILE A 226 -2.67 -14.29 -7.70
C ILE A 226 -2.59 -14.87 -9.11
N HIS A 227 -3.70 -15.01 -9.80
CA HIS A 227 -3.76 -15.50 -11.18
C HIS A 227 -3.04 -14.58 -12.17
N GLU A 228 -2.96 -13.27 -11.91
CA GLU A 228 -2.23 -12.32 -12.74
C GLU A 228 -0.73 -12.65 -12.78
N ILE A 229 -0.19 -13.11 -11.66
CA ILE A 229 1.25 -13.46 -11.56
C ILE A 229 1.52 -14.86 -12.13
N VAL A 230 0.60 -15.79 -11.90
CA VAL A 230 0.80 -17.21 -12.20
C VAL A 230 0.36 -17.56 -13.61
N GLY A 231 -0.66 -16.88 -14.15
CA GLY A 231 -1.27 -17.16 -15.44
C GLY A 231 -0.66 -16.42 -16.62
N ALA A 232 0.19 -15.45 -16.40
CA ALA A 232 0.73 -14.55 -17.43
C ALA A 232 1.61 -15.24 -18.48
N GLY A 233 2.02 -16.49 -18.29
CA GLY A 233 2.92 -17.21 -19.20
C GLY A 233 2.28 -17.84 -20.44
N ASN A 234 0.95 -17.84 -20.60
CA ASN A 234 0.26 -18.63 -21.64
C ASN A 234 -0.34 -17.83 -22.81
N THR A 235 -0.34 -16.53 -22.77
CA THR A 235 -0.78 -15.68 -23.89
C THR A 235 0.42 -15.07 -24.58
N GLY A 236 0.61 -15.33 -25.88
CA GLY A 236 1.76 -14.97 -26.69
C GLY A 236 2.05 -13.46 -26.87
N ASP A 237 1.45 -12.60 -26.08
CA ASP A 237 1.71 -11.18 -25.97
C ASP A 237 2.41 -10.90 -24.64
N GLY A 238 3.73 -10.84 -24.68
CA GLY A 238 4.62 -10.04 -23.83
C GLY A 238 4.42 -9.94 -22.32
N ASN A 239 3.46 -10.64 -21.72
CA ASN A 239 3.15 -10.54 -20.29
C ASN A 239 4.24 -11.18 -19.43
N MET A 240 4.64 -10.48 -18.39
CA MET A 240 5.73 -10.79 -17.47
C MET A 240 5.44 -12.08 -16.71
N ASP A 241 6.30 -13.08 -16.89
CA ASP A 241 6.12 -14.42 -16.31
C ASP A 241 6.76 -14.52 -14.91
N ALA A 242 6.14 -13.86 -13.93
CA ALA A 242 6.51 -14.02 -12.51
C ALA A 242 6.24 -15.46 -12.02
N GLY A 243 5.36 -16.20 -12.69
CA GLY A 243 5.09 -17.59 -12.38
C GLY A 243 6.33 -18.46 -12.43
N ASN A 244 7.24 -18.23 -13.38
CA ASN A 244 8.49 -18.99 -13.50
C ASN A 244 9.45 -18.76 -12.33
N ILE A 245 9.33 -17.63 -11.61
CA ILE A 245 10.16 -17.34 -10.43
C ILE A 245 9.49 -17.87 -9.17
N LEU A 246 8.16 -17.71 -9.04
CA LEU A 246 7.41 -18.16 -7.86
C LEU A 246 7.27 -19.69 -7.78
N LYS A 247 7.02 -20.37 -8.92
CA LYS A 247 6.83 -21.83 -8.97
C LYS A 247 7.98 -22.62 -8.34
N PRO A 248 9.27 -22.35 -8.66
CA PRO A 248 10.38 -23.05 -8.00
C PRO A 248 10.45 -22.79 -6.50
N ALA A 249 10.20 -21.56 -6.02
CA ALA A 249 10.22 -21.23 -4.61
C ALA A 249 9.10 -21.92 -3.82
N LEU A 250 7.89 -21.95 -4.37
CA LEU A 250 6.77 -22.72 -3.82
C LEU A 250 7.06 -24.21 -3.83
N ALA A 251 7.64 -24.74 -4.92
CA ALA A 251 7.98 -26.15 -5.06
C ALA A 251 9.00 -26.60 -4.01
N ARG A 252 9.97 -25.76 -3.66
CA ARG A 252 10.97 -26.04 -2.63
C ARG A 252 10.47 -25.79 -1.20
N GLY A 253 9.31 -25.14 -1.03
CA GLY A 253 8.78 -24.76 0.28
C GLY A 253 9.56 -23.61 0.94
N GLU A 254 10.22 -22.79 0.14
CA GLU A 254 11.00 -21.62 0.58
C GLU A 254 10.09 -20.40 0.84
N LEU A 255 8.85 -20.46 0.40
CA LEU A 255 7.87 -19.41 0.48
C LEU A 255 6.59 -19.93 1.14
N GLN A 256 6.02 -19.18 2.08
CA GLN A 256 4.64 -19.31 2.54
C GLN A 256 3.80 -18.20 1.91
N LEU A 257 2.71 -18.59 1.27
CA LEU A 257 1.85 -17.71 0.48
C LEU A 257 0.39 -17.88 0.87
N VAL A 258 -0.33 -16.78 0.96
CA VAL A 258 -1.80 -16.71 0.90
C VAL A 258 -2.15 -16.03 -0.41
N GLY A 259 -2.90 -16.69 -1.28
CA GLY A 259 -3.41 -16.11 -2.53
C GLY A 259 -4.88 -15.76 -2.40
N ALA A 260 -5.36 -14.80 -3.20
CA ALA A 260 -6.78 -14.55 -3.41
C ALA A 260 -7.08 -14.48 -4.91
N THR A 261 -8.23 -15.03 -5.32
CA THR A 261 -8.66 -15.04 -6.73
C THR A 261 -10.15 -15.38 -6.84
N THR A 262 -10.69 -15.33 -8.04
CA THR A 262 -12.06 -15.82 -8.32
C THR A 262 -12.05 -17.31 -8.66
N LEU A 263 -13.22 -17.95 -8.65
CA LEU A 263 -13.35 -19.38 -9.00
C LEU A 263 -12.94 -19.67 -10.46
N ASN A 264 -13.25 -18.75 -11.36
CA ASN A 264 -12.96 -18.93 -12.79
C ASN A 264 -11.45 -18.88 -13.05
N GLU A 265 -10.75 -17.99 -12.38
CA GLU A 265 -9.31 -17.77 -12.52
C GLU A 265 -8.51 -18.84 -11.77
N TYR A 266 -9.03 -19.35 -10.64
CA TYR A 266 -8.41 -20.47 -9.93
C TYR A 266 -8.22 -21.70 -10.79
N ARG A 267 -9.09 -21.94 -11.77
CA ARG A 267 -8.95 -23.04 -12.74
C ARG A 267 -7.66 -22.96 -13.56
N ILE A 268 -7.07 -21.78 -13.69
CA ILE A 268 -5.77 -21.60 -14.37
C ILE A 268 -4.66 -22.16 -13.47
N ILE A 269 -4.73 -21.87 -12.17
CA ILE A 269 -3.79 -22.37 -11.16
C ILE A 269 -3.91 -23.90 -11.02
N GLU A 270 -5.12 -24.43 -11.03
CA GLU A 270 -5.43 -25.86 -10.90
C GLU A 270 -4.87 -26.70 -12.05
N LYS A 271 -4.77 -26.13 -13.25
CA LYS A 271 -4.17 -26.80 -14.41
C LYS A 271 -2.64 -26.91 -14.31
N ASP A 272 -1.99 -26.13 -13.45
CA ASP A 272 -0.55 -26.22 -13.23
C ASP A 272 -0.25 -27.23 -12.11
N ALA A 273 0.23 -28.40 -12.50
CA ALA A 273 0.51 -29.50 -11.57
C ALA A 273 1.55 -29.16 -10.48
N ALA A 274 2.43 -28.16 -10.69
CA ALA A 274 3.41 -27.74 -9.71
C ALA A 274 2.76 -26.89 -8.60
N LEU A 275 1.82 -26.04 -8.97
CA LEU A 275 1.06 -25.18 -8.06
C LEU A 275 -0.03 -25.97 -7.33
N GLU A 276 -0.79 -26.80 -8.05
CA GLU A 276 -1.87 -27.62 -7.48
C GLU A 276 -1.39 -28.48 -6.29
N ARG A 277 -0.18 -29.03 -6.38
CA ARG A 277 0.43 -29.82 -5.29
C ARG A 277 0.85 -29.01 -4.06
N ARG A 278 0.88 -27.69 -4.15
CA ARG A 278 1.35 -26.78 -3.09
C ARG A 278 0.28 -25.84 -2.56
N MET A 279 -0.76 -25.61 -3.32
CA MET A 279 -1.87 -24.74 -2.98
C MET A 279 -3.08 -25.54 -2.48
N GLN A 280 -3.84 -24.95 -1.57
CA GLN A 280 -5.06 -25.50 -1.02
C GLN A 280 -6.17 -24.45 -1.10
N PRO A 281 -7.24 -24.72 -1.85
CA PRO A 281 -8.37 -23.78 -1.96
C PRO A 281 -9.12 -23.65 -0.62
N VAL A 282 -9.53 -22.42 -0.33
CA VAL A 282 -10.45 -22.05 0.74
C VAL A 282 -11.54 -21.21 0.10
N LYS A 283 -12.75 -21.71 0.14
CA LYS A 283 -13.89 -21.01 -0.44
C LYS A 283 -14.34 -19.91 0.52
N VAL A 284 -14.55 -18.72 -0.02
CA VAL A 284 -15.12 -17.56 0.67
C VAL A 284 -16.44 -17.22 -0.02
N ASP A 285 -17.52 -17.64 0.60
CA ASP A 285 -18.85 -17.43 0.03
C ASP A 285 -19.38 -16.01 0.31
N GLU A 286 -20.30 -15.55 -0.54
CA GLU A 286 -21.06 -14.34 -0.29
C GLU A 286 -21.87 -14.51 1.00
N PRO A 287 -21.78 -13.57 1.97
CA PRO A 287 -22.57 -13.65 3.20
C PRO A 287 -24.05 -13.43 2.90
N THR A 288 -24.89 -14.01 3.75
CA THR A 288 -26.32 -13.75 3.77
C THR A 288 -26.63 -12.30 4.15
N VAL A 289 -27.88 -11.86 3.94
CA VAL A 289 -28.31 -10.52 4.36
C VAL A 289 -28.17 -10.34 5.87
N GLU A 290 -28.51 -11.36 6.65
CA GLU A 290 -28.41 -11.35 8.13
C GLU A 290 -26.96 -11.24 8.60
N GLU A 291 -26.05 -12.00 7.99
CA GLU A 291 -24.61 -11.89 8.26
C GLU A 291 -24.09 -10.53 7.84
N THR A 292 -24.53 -10.00 6.71
CA THR A 292 -24.16 -8.65 6.25
C THR A 292 -24.62 -7.57 7.22
N ILE A 293 -25.83 -7.65 7.77
CA ILE A 293 -26.29 -6.73 8.82
C ILE A 293 -25.36 -6.78 10.03
N THR A 294 -24.92 -7.98 10.42
CA THR A 294 -23.99 -8.16 11.53
C THR A 294 -22.63 -7.55 11.23
N ILE A 295 -22.13 -7.72 10.00
CA ILE A 295 -20.88 -7.08 9.53
C ILE A 295 -21.03 -5.56 9.57
N LEU A 296 -22.08 -5.00 8.99
CA LEU A 296 -22.34 -3.55 8.96
C LEU A 296 -22.41 -2.96 10.37
N ARG A 297 -23.07 -3.64 11.33
CA ARG A 297 -23.11 -3.21 12.74
C ARG A 297 -21.72 -3.15 13.36
N GLY A 298 -20.87 -4.09 13.03
CA GLY A 298 -19.51 -4.11 13.59
C GLY A 298 -18.59 -3.02 13.06
N ILE A 299 -18.74 -2.64 11.78
CA ILE A 299 -17.96 -1.56 11.17
C ILE A 299 -18.61 -0.17 11.36
N GLN A 300 -19.89 -0.12 11.71
CA GLN A 300 -20.67 1.10 11.91
C GLN A 300 -19.94 2.20 12.71
N PRO A 301 -19.29 1.92 13.87
CA PRO A 301 -18.66 2.96 14.66
C PRO A 301 -17.58 3.72 13.87
N LYS A 302 -16.76 3.03 13.08
CA LYS A 302 -15.71 3.66 12.27
C LYS A 302 -16.30 4.58 11.19
N TYR A 303 -17.35 4.16 10.51
CA TYR A 303 -18.03 4.97 9.50
C TYR A 303 -18.76 6.17 10.11
N GLN A 304 -19.35 6.00 11.30
CA GLN A 304 -19.95 7.11 12.05
C GLN A 304 -18.91 8.18 12.42
N ASP A 305 -17.76 7.74 12.92
CA ASP A 305 -16.67 8.63 13.30
C ASP A 305 -16.07 9.34 12.08
N TYR A 306 -15.94 8.63 10.96
CA TYR A 306 -15.38 9.19 9.73
C TYR A 306 -16.29 10.25 9.10
N HIS A 307 -17.59 9.95 8.99
CA HIS A 307 -18.56 10.86 8.35
C HIS A 307 -19.18 11.86 9.32
N HIS A 308 -18.92 11.73 10.64
CA HIS A 308 -19.56 12.54 11.70
C HIS A 308 -21.10 12.46 11.65
N VAL A 309 -21.64 11.28 11.35
CA VAL A 309 -23.07 10.99 11.28
C VAL A 309 -23.43 9.82 12.19
N LYS A 310 -24.73 9.60 12.43
CA LYS A 310 -25.24 8.42 13.13
C LYS A 310 -26.09 7.59 12.18
N TYR A 311 -25.81 6.31 12.09
CA TYR A 311 -26.66 5.34 11.38
C TYR A 311 -27.62 4.71 12.39
N THR A 312 -28.92 4.65 12.01
CA THR A 312 -29.91 3.90 12.78
C THR A 312 -29.87 2.42 12.42
N ASP A 313 -30.43 1.55 13.28
CA ASP A 313 -30.51 0.12 12.99
C ASP A 313 -31.33 -0.17 11.73
N GLU A 314 -32.35 0.64 11.47
CA GLU A 314 -33.15 0.56 10.26
C GLU A 314 -32.33 0.92 9.02
N ALA A 315 -31.45 1.92 9.11
CA ALA A 315 -30.57 2.30 8.01
C ALA A 315 -29.57 1.19 7.67
N ILE A 316 -28.98 0.55 8.69
CA ILE A 316 -28.07 -0.61 8.54
C ILE A 316 -28.81 -1.77 7.86
N THR A 317 -30.00 -2.12 8.35
CA THR A 317 -30.83 -3.18 7.77
C THR A 317 -31.21 -2.85 6.33
N ALA A 318 -31.65 -1.62 6.07
CA ALA A 318 -32.01 -1.17 4.74
C ALA A 318 -30.82 -1.20 3.77
N ALA A 319 -29.60 -0.86 4.22
CA ALA A 319 -28.40 -0.92 3.38
C ALA A 319 -28.13 -2.35 2.89
N ALA A 320 -28.24 -3.35 3.77
CA ALA A 320 -28.06 -4.75 3.40
C ALA A 320 -29.18 -5.27 2.48
N GLU A 321 -30.46 -5.03 2.83
CA GLU A 321 -31.61 -5.53 2.08
C GLU A 321 -31.73 -4.88 0.69
N LEU A 322 -31.61 -3.54 0.63
CA LEU A 322 -31.78 -2.81 -0.62
C LEU A 322 -30.61 -3.03 -1.58
N SER A 323 -29.37 -3.08 -1.07
CA SER A 323 -28.23 -3.43 -1.91
C SER A 323 -28.35 -4.83 -2.49
N ASN A 324 -28.78 -5.81 -1.69
CA ASN A 324 -29.01 -7.17 -2.16
C ASN A 324 -30.11 -7.24 -3.22
N ARG A 325 -31.18 -6.45 -3.06
CA ARG A 325 -32.35 -6.45 -3.97
C ARG A 325 -32.07 -5.73 -5.29
N TYR A 326 -31.38 -4.59 -5.25
CA TYR A 326 -31.31 -3.67 -6.40
C TYR A 326 -29.95 -3.63 -7.09
N ILE A 327 -28.86 -4.03 -6.40
CA ILE A 327 -27.51 -4.07 -6.98
C ILE A 327 -27.18 -5.53 -7.32
N GLN A 328 -27.31 -5.89 -8.60
CA GLN A 328 -27.21 -7.28 -9.07
C GLN A 328 -25.82 -7.63 -9.62
N ASP A 329 -25.00 -6.65 -9.93
CA ASP A 329 -23.68 -6.78 -10.56
C ASP A 329 -22.54 -6.82 -9.54
N ARG A 330 -22.84 -6.73 -8.24
CA ARG A 330 -21.89 -6.77 -7.13
C ARG A 330 -22.37 -7.69 -6.01
N PHE A 331 -21.46 -8.09 -5.14
CA PHE A 331 -21.68 -9.05 -4.06
C PHE A 331 -21.69 -8.40 -2.68
N LEU A 332 -22.39 -9.02 -1.74
CA LEU A 332 -22.32 -8.69 -0.33
C LEU A 332 -20.96 -9.16 0.25
N PRO A 333 -20.41 -8.48 1.26
CA PRO A 333 -20.94 -7.28 1.93
C PRO A 333 -20.59 -5.97 1.21
N ASP A 334 -19.70 -5.98 0.21
CA ASP A 334 -19.11 -4.80 -0.43
C ASP A 334 -20.16 -3.80 -0.91
N LYS A 335 -21.17 -4.25 -1.66
CA LYS A 335 -22.26 -3.37 -2.14
C LYS A 335 -23.08 -2.73 -1.02
N ALA A 336 -23.18 -3.38 0.14
CA ALA A 336 -23.91 -2.85 1.29
C ALA A 336 -23.05 -1.84 2.07
N ILE A 337 -21.75 -2.09 2.16
CA ILE A 337 -20.76 -1.17 2.75
C ILE A 337 -20.70 0.10 1.93
N ASP A 338 -20.61 0.01 0.61
CA ASP A 338 -20.62 1.16 -0.28
C ASP A 338 -21.89 2.01 -0.12
N LEU A 339 -23.06 1.36 -0.02
CA LEU A 339 -24.32 2.07 0.17
C LEU A 339 -24.35 2.82 1.53
N LEU A 340 -23.76 2.22 2.56
CA LEU A 340 -23.61 2.83 3.88
C LEU A 340 -22.69 4.05 3.81
N ASP A 341 -21.54 3.90 3.17
CA ASP A 341 -20.50 4.92 3.01
C ASP A 341 -21.04 6.12 2.21
N GLU A 342 -21.65 5.88 1.06
CA GLU A 342 -22.27 6.89 0.21
C GLU A 342 -23.39 7.65 0.95
N SER A 343 -24.20 6.93 1.74
CA SER A 343 -25.26 7.53 2.53
C SER A 343 -24.73 8.45 3.62
N GLY A 344 -23.63 8.04 4.29
CA GLY A 344 -22.95 8.84 5.29
C GLY A 344 -22.35 10.12 4.72
N SER A 345 -21.63 9.98 3.62
CA SER A 345 -21.04 11.10 2.87
C SER A 345 -22.10 12.12 2.46
N LYS A 346 -23.21 11.65 1.90
CA LYS A 346 -24.33 12.51 1.47
C LYS A 346 -25.00 13.23 2.64
N MET A 347 -25.19 12.53 3.78
CA MET A 347 -25.76 13.14 4.99
C MET A 347 -24.83 14.23 5.56
N ASN A 348 -23.54 13.94 5.63
CA ASN A 348 -22.54 14.93 6.10
C ASN A 348 -22.58 16.21 5.24
N LEU A 349 -22.61 16.10 3.92
CA LEU A 349 -22.76 17.25 3.03
C LEU A 349 -24.04 18.05 3.33
N THR A 350 -25.15 17.36 3.58
CA THR A 350 -26.43 18.02 3.86
C THR A 350 -26.41 18.77 5.19
N LEU A 351 -25.81 18.20 6.22
CA LEU A 351 -25.70 18.83 7.55
C LEU A 351 -24.80 20.08 7.52
N ASN A 352 -23.72 20.07 6.72
CA ASN A 352 -22.85 21.24 6.59
C ASN A 352 -23.46 22.42 5.81
N PHE A 353 -24.58 22.19 5.08
CA PHE A 353 -25.33 23.24 4.40
C PHE A 353 -26.49 23.83 5.24
N ILE A 354 -26.70 23.33 6.46
CA ILE A 354 -27.77 23.80 7.37
C ILE A 354 -27.11 24.58 8.56
N ASP A 355 -26.09 25.37 8.31
CA ASP A 355 -25.58 26.28 9.32
C ASP A 355 -26.22 27.68 9.15
N PRO A 356 -26.66 28.32 10.25
CA PRO A 356 -27.64 29.39 10.31
C PRO A 356 -27.19 30.72 9.74
#